data_d07d23f2d72e6e9009de877ea3252d8c
#
_entry.id   d07d23f2d72e6e9009de877ea3252d8c
#
_cell.length_a   1.000
_cell.length_b   1.000
_cell.length_c   1.000
_cell.angle_alpha   90.00
_cell.angle_beta   90.00
_cell.angle_gamma   90.00
#
_symmetry.space_group_name_H-M   'P 1'
#
loop_
_entity.id
_entity.type
_entity.pdbx_description
1 polymer ?
#
loop_
_entity_poly.entity_id
_entity_poly.type
_entity_poly.pdbx_seq_one_letter_code
_entity_poly.pdbx_strand_id
1 'polypeptide(L)'
;SDGKPDMVQEYRQGKRNGKEQRYDPKSGKQIYEANYTDDRKEGKQWKISEDTTERWVSKTVSHYKNGELDGPYEYTAHLHGKLYAYKSGSYKNGYKHGSWKEIDRDDIAVQGEYTEGRETGHWIRYDIISGEILNEWDR
;
A
#
# COMPACT_ATOMS: atom_id res chain seq x y z
N SER A 1 0.87 -27.02 -4.98
CA SER A 1 -0.50 -26.53 -4.92
C SER A 1 -1.39 -27.39 -5.82
N ASP A 2 -2.51 -27.84 -5.35
CA ASP A 2 -3.45 -28.81 -5.93
C ASP A 2 -3.87 -28.54 -7.39
N GLY A 3 -2.90 -28.48 -8.33
CA GLY A 3 -3.16 -28.20 -9.74
C GLY A 3 -3.53 -26.76 -10.07
N LYS A 4 -3.58 -25.86 -9.07
CA LYS A 4 -3.83 -24.43 -9.30
C LYS A 4 -2.51 -23.72 -9.60
N PRO A 5 -2.48 -22.78 -10.55
CA PRO A 5 -1.28 -22.01 -10.82
C PRO A 5 -0.96 -21.08 -9.64
N ASP A 6 0.33 -20.85 -9.37
CA ASP A 6 0.76 -19.88 -8.38
C ASP A 6 0.63 -18.44 -8.90
N MET A 7 0.67 -18.29 -10.23
CA MET A 7 0.55 -16.99 -10.89
C MET A 7 -0.20 -17.14 -12.22
N VAL A 8 -1.05 -16.17 -12.51
CA VAL A 8 -1.72 -16.03 -13.81
C VAL A 8 -1.39 -14.64 -14.34
N GLN A 9 -0.99 -14.55 -15.61
CA GLN A 9 -0.67 -13.29 -16.27
C GLN A 9 -1.28 -13.31 -17.67
N GLU A 10 -2.02 -12.28 -18.00
CA GLU A 10 -2.58 -12.08 -19.34
C GLU A 10 -1.56 -11.39 -20.24
N TYR A 11 -1.49 -11.85 -21.49
CA TYR A 11 -0.58 -11.31 -22.51
C TYR A 11 -1.33 -10.93 -23.78
N ARG A 12 -0.81 -9.94 -24.46
CA ARG A 12 -1.27 -9.55 -25.80
C ARG A 12 -0.07 -9.18 -26.64
N GLN A 13 0.10 -9.86 -27.78
CA GLN A 13 1.21 -9.63 -28.71
C GLN A 13 2.58 -9.67 -27.99
N GLY A 14 2.76 -10.65 -27.08
CA GLY A 14 4.01 -10.85 -26.37
C GLY A 14 4.25 -9.91 -25.19
N LYS A 15 3.35 -8.96 -24.93
CA LYS A 15 3.44 -8.02 -23.82
C LYS A 15 2.40 -8.33 -22.75
N ARG A 16 2.74 -8.03 -21.50
CA ARG A 16 1.76 -8.13 -20.42
C ARG A 16 0.65 -7.11 -20.66
N ASN A 17 -0.57 -7.59 -20.70
CA ASN A 17 -1.78 -6.79 -20.87
C ASN A 17 -2.89 -7.45 -20.08
N GLY A 18 -3.60 -6.68 -19.25
CA GLY A 18 -4.62 -7.21 -18.37
C GLY A 18 -4.07 -7.60 -17.01
N LYS A 19 -4.71 -8.57 -16.37
CA LYS A 19 -4.44 -8.90 -14.96
C LYS A 19 -3.24 -9.81 -14.77
N GLU A 20 -2.49 -9.51 -13.71
CA GLU A 20 -1.58 -10.44 -13.07
C GLU A 20 -2.19 -10.81 -11.72
N GLN A 21 -2.34 -12.10 -11.44
CA GLN A 21 -2.87 -12.61 -10.18
C GLN A 21 -1.90 -13.63 -9.61
N ARG A 22 -1.64 -13.55 -8.31
CA ARG A 22 -0.77 -14.49 -7.60
C ARG A 22 -1.53 -15.12 -6.45
N TYR A 23 -1.24 -16.37 -6.19
CA TYR A 23 -1.91 -17.19 -5.18
C TYR A 23 -0.90 -17.76 -4.20
N ASP A 24 -1.30 -17.86 -2.94
CA ASP A 24 -0.52 -18.52 -1.91
C ASP A 24 -0.47 -20.02 -2.22
N PRO A 25 0.73 -20.63 -2.36
CA PRO A 25 0.85 -22.06 -2.71
C PRO A 25 0.33 -23.00 -1.65
N LYS A 26 0.21 -22.57 -0.39
CA LYS A 26 -0.29 -23.40 0.71
C LYS A 26 -1.81 -23.32 0.84
N SER A 27 -2.37 -22.11 0.87
CA SER A 27 -3.80 -21.91 1.09
C SER A 27 -4.62 -21.84 -0.19
N GLY A 28 -4.00 -21.53 -1.33
CA GLY A 28 -4.69 -21.28 -2.60
C GLY A 28 -5.40 -19.93 -2.65
N LYS A 29 -5.27 -19.11 -1.62
CA LYS A 29 -5.87 -17.76 -1.61
C LYS A 29 -5.13 -16.83 -2.54
N GLN A 30 -5.88 -15.94 -3.20
CA GLN A 30 -5.27 -14.87 -3.98
C GLN A 30 -4.63 -13.86 -3.04
N ILE A 31 -3.36 -13.51 -3.29
CA ILE A 31 -2.57 -12.61 -2.44
C ILE A 31 -2.07 -11.39 -3.18
N TYR A 32 -2.33 -11.30 -4.48
CA TYR A 32 -1.82 -10.20 -5.30
C TYR A 32 -2.67 -10.04 -6.56
N GLU A 33 -2.92 -8.80 -6.95
CA GLU A 33 -3.47 -8.47 -8.25
C GLU A 33 -2.93 -7.13 -8.72
N ALA A 34 -2.50 -7.10 -9.97
CA ALA A 34 -2.08 -5.89 -10.66
C ALA A 34 -2.66 -5.90 -12.08
N ASN A 35 -2.65 -4.76 -12.71
CA ASN A 35 -3.09 -4.61 -14.09
C ASN A 35 -1.96 -4.03 -14.92
N TYR A 36 -1.88 -4.46 -16.17
CA TYR A 36 -0.84 -4.05 -17.11
C TYR A 36 -1.43 -3.58 -18.42
N THR A 37 -0.76 -2.64 -19.05
CA THR A 37 -0.98 -2.21 -20.42
C THR A 37 0.39 -2.09 -21.09
N ASP A 38 0.63 -2.88 -22.12
CA ASP A 38 1.90 -2.90 -22.88
C ASP A 38 3.13 -2.96 -21.95
N ASP A 39 3.17 -3.98 -21.06
CA ASP A 39 4.24 -4.22 -20.09
C ASP A 39 4.37 -3.18 -18.98
N ARG A 40 3.49 -2.21 -18.89
CA ARG A 40 3.51 -1.20 -17.82
C ARG A 40 2.32 -1.38 -16.89
N LYS A 41 2.54 -1.23 -15.60
CA LYS A 41 1.44 -1.26 -14.63
C LYS A 41 0.50 -0.08 -14.85
N GLU A 42 -0.79 -0.36 -14.81
CA GLU A 42 -1.88 0.61 -14.93
C GLU A 42 -2.97 0.30 -13.92
N GLY A 43 -3.45 1.33 -13.24
CA GLY A 43 -4.58 1.19 -12.32
C GLY A 43 -4.21 0.56 -10.99
N LYS A 44 -5.21 -0.03 -10.34
CA LYS A 44 -5.10 -0.53 -8.97
C LYS A 44 -4.25 -1.80 -8.87
N GLN A 45 -3.39 -1.83 -7.85
CA GLN A 45 -2.69 -3.03 -7.41
C GLN A 45 -2.97 -3.25 -5.94
N TRP A 46 -3.18 -4.51 -5.53
CA TRP A 46 -3.21 -4.85 -4.12
C TRP A 46 -2.34 -6.07 -3.85
N LYS A 47 -1.80 -6.14 -2.63
CA LYS A 47 -0.94 -7.22 -2.17
C LYS A 47 -1.24 -7.51 -0.71
N ILE A 48 -1.35 -8.81 -0.37
CA ILE A 48 -1.48 -9.28 1.00
C ILE A 48 -0.25 -10.12 1.32
N SER A 49 0.33 -9.90 2.50
CA SER A 49 1.42 -10.72 3.04
C SER A 49 0.99 -11.23 4.40
N GLU A 50 1.09 -12.54 4.62
CA GLU A 50 0.70 -13.18 5.87
C GLU A 50 1.83 -14.06 6.39
N ASP A 51 2.01 -14.04 7.71
CA ASP A 51 2.80 -15.03 8.44
C ASP A 51 1.91 -15.57 9.56
N THR A 52 1.38 -16.77 9.36
CA THR A 52 0.45 -17.38 10.32
C THR A 52 1.13 -17.77 11.62
N THR A 53 2.42 -18.08 11.59
CA THR A 53 3.22 -18.42 12.77
C THR A 53 3.33 -17.22 13.70
N GLU A 54 3.67 -16.06 13.15
CA GLU A 54 3.81 -14.81 13.90
C GLU A 54 2.49 -14.05 14.03
N ARG A 55 1.42 -14.56 13.41
CA ARG A 55 0.10 -13.89 13.38
C ARG A 55 0.19 -12.47 12.83
N TRP A 56 0.95 -12.34 11.74
CA TRP A 56 1.15 -11.09 11.03
C TRP A 56 0.34 -11.09 9.73
N VAL A 57 -0.31 -9.99 9.44
CA VAL A 57 -0.93 -9.76 8.13
C VAL A 57 -0.75 -8.30 7.73
N SER A 58 -0.36 -8.09 6.49
CA SER A 58 -0.29 -6.74 5.92
C SER A 58 -0.99 -6.70 4.57
N LYS A 59 -1.53 -5.53 4.24
CA LYS A 59 -2.16 -5.27 2.96
C LYS A 59 -1.70 -3.93 2.42
N THR A 60 -1.33 -3.90 1.15
CA THR A 60 -0.98 -2.68 0.44
C THR A 60 -1.92 -2.51 -0.74
N VAL A 61 -2.47 -1.32 -0.91
CA VAL A 61 -3.23 -0.92 -2.10
C VAL A 61 -2.54 0.29 -2.69
N SER A 62 -2.22 0.21 -3.97
CA SER A 62 -1.55 1.28 -4.70
C SER A 62 -2.18 1.45 -6.08
N HIS A 63 -1.90 2.56 -6.72
CA HIS A 63 -2.38 2.87 -8.06
C HIS A 63 -1.21 3.28 -8.94
N TYR A 64 -1.27 2.89 -10.20
CA TYR A 64 -0.22 3.12 -11.18
C TYR A 64 -0.75 3.80 -12.44
N LYS A 65 0.09 4.59 -13.05
CA LYS A 65 -0.14 5.20 -14.36
C LYS A 65 1.16 5.14 -15.15
N ASN A 66 1.14 4.47 -16.29
CA ASN A 66 2.33 4.27 -17.14
C ASN A 66 3.53 3.71 -16.36
N GLY A 67 3.28 2.77 -15.45
CA GLY A 67 4.32 2.11 -14.66
C GLY A 67 4.78 2.86 -13.42
N GLU A 68 4.31 4.09 -13.20
CA GLU A 68 4.65 4.88 -12.01
C GLU A 68 3.51 4.92 -11.01
N LEU A 69 3.85 5.01 -9.73
CA LEU A 69 2.86 5.22 -8.67
C LEU A 69 2.13 6.55 -8.92
N ASP A 70 0.81 6.49 -8.98
CA ASP A 70 -0.04 7.64 -9.25
C ASP A 70 -1.43 7.37 -8.69
N GLY A 71 -1.87 8.16 -7.72
CA GLY A 71 -3.16 8.01 -7.07
C GLY A 71 -3.09 7.51 -5.63
N PRO A 72 -4.23 7.08 -5.08
CA PRO A 72 -4.33 6.67 -3.68
C PRO A 72 -3.40 5.51 -3.31
N TYR A 73 -2.86 5.58 -2.09
CA TYR A 73 -2.01 4.55 -1.49
C TYR A 73 -2.48 4.27 -0.07
N GLU A 74 -2.57 3.00 0.30
CA GLU A 74 -2.88 2.60 1.66
C GLU A 74 -2.11 1.35 2.03
N TYR A 75 -1.51 1.37 3.21
CA TYR A 75 -0.83 0.23 3.82
C TYR A 75 -1.37 0.00 5.21
N THR A 76 -1.74 -1.23 5.53
CA THR A 76 -2.13 -1.65 6.88
C THR A 76 -1.39 -2.91 7.26
N ALA A 77 -0.97 -2.98 8.51
CA ALA A 77 -0.37 -4.18 9.08
C ALA A 77 -0.95 -4.44 10.46
N HIS A 78 -1.26 -5.70 10.73
CA HIS A 78 -1.76 -6.17 12.01
C HIS A 78 -0.84 -7.27 12.54
N LEU A 79 -0.55 -7.22 13.83
CA LEU A 79 0.19 -8.24 14.55
C LEU A 79 -0.69 -8.72 15.70
N HIS A 80 -0.95 -10.04 15.77
CA HIS A 80 -1.86 -10.62 16.76
C HIS A 80 -3.25 -9.96 16.77
N GLY A 81 -3.74 -9.57 15.58
CA GLY A 81 -5.03 -8.92 15.42
C GLY A 81 -5.09 -7.44 15.79
N LYS A 82 -3.98 -6.87 16.26
CA LYS A 82 -3.89 -5.45 16.64
C LYS A 82 -3.19 -4.65 15.55
N LEU A 83 -3.64 -3.42 15.29
CA LEU A 83 -3.00 -2.53 14.34
C LEU A 83 -1.54 -2.30 14.75
N TYR A 84 -0.63 -2.59 13.84
CA TYR A 84 0.80 -2.41 14.02
C TYR A 84 1.32 -1.20 13.25
N ALA A 85 0.82 -0.99 12.05
CA ALA A 85 1.21 0.13 11.22
C ALA A 85 0.10 0.48 10.21
N TYR A 86 -0.04 1.75 9.94
CA TYR A 86 -0.97 2.27 8.95
C TYR A 86 -0.33 3.44 8.21
N LYS A 87 -0.49 3.47 6.90
CA LYS A 87 -0.03 4.60 6.08
C LYS A 87 -1.08 4.87 5.02
N SER A 88 -1.43 6.12 4.81
CA SER A 88 -2.32 6.50 3.72
C SER A 88 -1.95 7.86 3.13
N GLY A 89 -2.17 8.00 1.84
CA GLY A 89 -1.91 9.22 1.12
C GLY A 89 -2.08 9.01 -0.37
N SER A 90 -1.45 9.84 -1.15
CA SER A 90 -1.47 9.72 -2.61
C SER A 90 -0.09 9.96 -3.20
N TYR A 91 0.12 9.37 -4.37
CA TYR A 91 1.28 9.59 -5.21
C TYR A 91 0.88 10.35 -6.47
N LYS A 92 1.80 11.13 -6.98
CA LYS A 92 1.67 11.80 -8.28
C LYS A 92 3.01 11.72 -9.00
N ASN A 93 3.00 11.13 -10.19
CA ASN A 93 4.21 10.93 -10.99
C ASN A 93 5.35 10.25 -10.20
N GLY A 94 5.00 9.25 -9.39
CA GLY A 94 5.96 8.48 -8.58
C GLY A 94 6.36 9.11 -7.25
N TYR A 95 5.91 10.31 -6.95
CA TYR A 95 6.26 11.02 -5.71
C TYR A 95 5.06 11.15 -4.78
N LYS A 96 5.30 11.10 -3.47
CA LYS A 96 4.28 11.43 -2.48
C LYS A 96 3.77 12.84 -2.73
N HIS A 97 2.44 13.00 -2.70
CA HIS A 97 1.79 14.29 -2.97
C HIS A 97 0.50 14.42 -2.19
N GLY A 98 0.25 15.63 -1.67
CA GLY A 98 -0.96 15.91 -0.88
C GLY A 98 -0.89 15.39 0.54
N SER A 99 -2.04 15.16 1.16
CA SER A 99 -2.13 14.77 2.57
C SER A 99 -1.65 13.34 2.79
N TRP A 100 -0.84 13.16 3.82
CA TRP A 100 -0.34 11.85 4.25
C TRP A 100 -0.51 11.67 5.74
N LYS A 101 -0.80 10.42 6.15
CA LYS A 101 -0.97 10.02 7.54
C LYS A 101 -0.30 8.69 7.79
N GLU A 102 0.45 8.60 8.88
CA GLU A 102 1.05 7.35 9.34
C GLU A 102 0.69 7.14 10.81
N ILE A 103 0.36 5.90 11.18
CA ILE A 103 0.08 5.50 12.56
C ILE A 103 1.01 4.34 12.88
N ASP A 104 1.68 4.43 14.03
CA ASP A 104 2.56 3.37 14.51
C ASP A 104 1.85 2.45 15.53
N ARG A 105 2.60 1.43 15.99
CA ARG A 105 2.09 0.42 16.93
C ARG A 105 1.70 0.98 18.30
N ASP A 106 2.14 2.19 18.64
CA ASP A 106 1.86 2.84 19.92
C ASP A 106 0.68 3.81 19.83
N ASP A 107 -0.12 3.71 18.75
CA ASP A 107 -1.28 4.56 18.47
C ASP A 107 -0.91 6.05 18.32
N ILE A 108 0.29 6.29 17.82
CA ILE A 108 0.76 7.65 17.52
C ILE A 108 0.64 7.90 16.03
N ALA A 109 -0.04 8.98 15.69
CA ALA A 109 -0.19 9.41 14.30
C ALA A 109 0.71 10.59 14.00
N VAL A 110 1.24 10.61 12.77
CA VAL A 110 1.91 11.75 12.18
C VAL A 110 1.18 12.07 10.89
N GLN A 111 0.80 13.31 10.69
CA GLN A 111 0.15 13.74 9.45
C GLN A 111 0.61 15.11 8.99
N GLY A 112 0.62 15.29 7.68
CA GLY A 112 1.03 16.52 7.04
C GLY A 112 0.86 16.40 5.53
N GLU A 113 1.59 17.21 4.81
CA GLU A 113 1.48 17.28 3.37
C GLU A 113 2.83 17.09 2.68
N TYR A 114 2.76 16.53 1.48
CA TYR A 114 3.92 16.41 0.58
C TYR A 114 3.66 17.16 -0.71
N THR A 115 4.70 17.74 -1.25
CA THR A 115 4.73 18.33 -2.59
C THR A 115 5.95 17.75 -3.30
N GLU A 116 5.71 17.00 -4.37
CA GLU A 116 6.76 16.34 -5.16
C GLU A 116 7.77 15.57 -4.31
N GLY A 117 7.27 14.78 -3.36
CA GLY A 117 8.07 13.92 -2.50
C GLY A 117 8.71 14.61 -1.30
N ARG A 118 8.50 15.90 -1.11
CA ARG A 118 9.04 16.67 0.02
C ARG A 118 7.94 17.03 1.00
N GLU A 119 8.26 16.96 2.28
CA GLU A 119 7.38 17.45 3.33
C GLU A 119 7.18 18.95 3.20
N THR A 120 5.92 19.41 3.20
CA THR A 120 5.54 20.82 3.13
C THR A 120 4.41 21.13 4.10
N GLY A 121 4.25 22.42 4.42
CA GLY A 121 3.13 22.87 5.24
C GLY A 121 3.25 22.48 6.71
N HIS A 122 2.13 22.36 7.36
CA HIS A 122 2.04 22.11 8.80
C HIS A 122 1.94 20.62 9.09
N TRP A 123 2.76 20.14 10.01
CA TRP A 123 2.82 18.73 10.43
C TRP A 123 2.45 18.61 11.89
N ILE A 124 1.70 17.55 12.23
CA ILE A 124 1.34 17.26 13.61
C ILE A 124 1.63 15.80 13.95
N ARG A 125 1.99 15.59 15.21
CA ARG A 125 2.14 14.26 15.81
C ARG A 125 1.21 14.21 17.01
N TYR A 126 0.33 13.22 17.07
CA TYR A 126 -0.69 13.15 18.10
C TYR A 126 -1.03 11.72 18.50
N ASP A 127 -1.57 11.56 19.69
CA ASP A 127 -2.09 10.28 20.19
C ASP A 127 -3.51 10.11 19.64
N ILE A 128 -3.78 8.99 18.93
CA ILE A 128 -5.09 8.78 18.29
C ILE A 128 -6.18 8.41 19.28
N ILE A 129 -5.82 7.90 20.45
CA ILE A 129 -6.78 7.50 21.49
C ILE A 129 -7.27 8.71 22.28
N SER A 130 -6.35 9.55 22.74
CA SER A 130 -6.66 10.74 23.54
C SER A 130 -6.93 11.99 22.70
N GLY A 131 -6.41 12.04 21.48
CA GLY A 131 -6.44 13.23 20.63
C GLY A 131 -5.40 14.27 21.02
N GLU A 132 -4.55 13.98 22.01
CA GLU A 132 -3.52 14.91 22.48
C GLU A 132 -2.47 15.18 21.40
N ILE A 133 -2.19 16.44 21.11
CA ILE A 133 -1.10 16.83 20.20
C ILE A 133 0.21 16.77 20.96
N LEU A 134 1.13 15.94 20.48
CA LEU A 134 2.44 15.71 21.10
C LEU A 134 3.50 16.64 20.55
N ASN A 135 3.40 17.01 19.27
CA ASN A 135 4.34 17.88 18.59
C ASN A 135 3.73 18.47 17.33
N GLU A 136 4.19 19.68 16.96
CA GLU A 136 3.80 20.35 15.72
C GLU A 136 5.02 21.05 15.13
N TRP A 137 5.12 21.09 13.82
CA TRP A 137 6.21 21.77 13.13
C TRP A 137 5.78 22.16 11.70
N ASP A 138 6.48 23.14 11.15
CA ASP A 138 6.29 23.59 9.78
C ASP A 138 7.48 23.20 8.92
N ARG A 139 7.19 22.88 7.64
CA ARG A 139 8.20 22.51 6.64
C ARG A 139 8.18 23.45 5.45
#